data_4e6160263c67958f099c3e4be9116ba2
#
_entry.id   4e6160263c67958f099c3e4be9116ba2
#
_cell.length_a   1.000
_cell.length_b   1.000
_cell.length_c   1.000
_cell.angle_alpha   90.00
_cell.angle_beta   90.00
_cell.angle_gamma   90.00
#
_symmetry.space_group_name_H-M   'P 1'
#
loop_
_entity.id
_entity.type
_entity.pdbx_description
1 polymer ?
#
loop_
_entity_poly.entity_id
_entity_poly.type
_entity_poly.pdbx_seq_one_letter_code
_entity_poly.pdbx_strand_id
1 'polypeptide(L)'
;MPENSARPLWSAAEVAAATGGVLHGDDRPITSLTYNSREIVPGDLFLALNGERDGHQFAGSAFASGAAAALVEHAVEGGPCVVVPDTLRGLEALGVAARERAPHVKRGAVTGSVGKTSVTQAIKAGLDLAGPAHGSIKSYNNHIGVPLTLARMPVETQRAVFEIGMNAPGEIAPLSRFV
;
A
#
# COMPACT_ATOMS: atom_id res chain seq x y z
N MET A 1 -0.31 3.34 31.24
CA MET A 1 0.32 3.54 29.94
C MET A 1 -0.78 3.93 28.99
N PRO A 2 -0.85 5.15 28.40
CA PRO A 2 -1.82 5.40 27.35
C PRO A 2 -1.41 4.52 26.16
N GLU A 3 -2.32 3.65 25.74
CA GLU A 3 -2.22 2.95 24.46
C GLU A 3 -2.10 4.03 23.37
N ASN A 4 -0.91 4.12 22.79
CA ASN A 4 -0.71 4.90 21.58
C ASN A 4 -1.40 4.14 20.45
N SER A 5 -2.72 4.18 20.41
CA SER A 5 -3.49 3.65 19.29
C SER A 5 -3.29 4.62 18.11
N ALA A 6 -2.19 4.42 17.38
CA ALA A 6 -2.02 5.07 16.10
C ALA A 6 -3.31 4.87 15.31
N ARG A 7 -3.85 5.96 14.75
CA ARG A 7 -5.07 5.91 13.92
C ARG A 7 -4.89 4.81 12.85
N PRO A 8 -5.89 3.94 12.65
CA PRO A 8 -5.81 2.96 11.57
C PRO A 8 -5.50 3.64 10.24
N LEU A 9 -4.72 2.99 9.42
CA LEU A 9 -4.38 3.52 8.10
C LEU A 9 -5.62 3.59 7.20
N TRP A 10 -6.45 2.56 7.29
CA TRP A 10 -7.74 2.41 6.61
C TRP A 10 -8.73 1.66 7.50
N SER A 11 -10.03 1.67 7.14
CA SER A 11 -10.96 0.60 7.49
C SER A 11 -11.27 -0.24 6.25
N ALA A 12 -11.82 -1.44 6.44
CA ALA A 12 -12.21 -2.28 5.30
C ALA A 12 -13.31 -1.61 4.45
N ALA A 13 -14.19 -0.82 5.07
CA ALA A 13 -15.19 -0.01 4.38
C ALA A 13 -14.57 1.13 3.57
N GLU A 14 -13.53 1.80 4.10
CA GLU A 14 -12.76 2.82 3.35
C GLU A 14 -12.03 2.21 2.16
N VAL A 15 -11.49 0.98 2.30
CA VAL A 15 -10.89 0.23 1.18
C VAL A 15 -11.94 -0.04 0.11
N ALA A 16 -13.13 -0.53 0.48
CA ALA A 16 -14.20 -0.77 -0.48
C ALA A 16 -14.62 0.51 -1.21
N ALA A 17 -14.80 1.61 -0.48
CA ALA A 17 -15.15 2.91 -1.06
C ALA A 17 -14.06 3.43 -2.02
N ALA A 18 -12.78 3.34 -1.66
CA ALA A 18 -11.67 3.80 -2.46
C ALA A 18 -11.45 2.98 -3.74
N THR A 19 -11.74 1.68 -3.68
CA THR A 19 -11.52 0.76 -4.81
C THR A 19 -12.77 0.56 -5.69
N GLY A 20 -13.93 1.07 -5.25
CA GLY A 20 -15.23 0.73 -5.86
C GLY A 20 -15.62 -0.74 -5.67
N GLY A 21 -15.01 -1.44 -4.72
CA GLY A 21 -15.25 -2.83 -4.40
C GLY A 21 -16.43 -3.04 -3.45
N VAL A 22 -16.76 -4.30 -3.22
CA VAL A 22 -17.82 -4.71 -2.29
C VAL A 22 -17.21 -5.37 -1.06
N LEU A 23 -17.50 -4.82 0.12
CA LEU A 23 -17.09 -5.42 1.39
C LEU A 23 -18.00 -6.60 1.74
N HIS A 24 -17.40 -7.76 1.98
CA HIS A 24 -18.02 -8.94 2.54
C HIS A 24 -17.44 -9.16 3.94
N GLY A 25 -18.31 -9.21 4.96
CA GLY A 25 -17.94 -9.34 6.37
C GLY A 25 -17.86 -8.00 7.11
N ASP A 26 -17.22 -8.04 8.28
CA ASP A 26 -17.17 -6.90 9.20
C ASP A 26 -16.22 -5.80 8.73
N ASP A 27 -16.55 -4.55 9.02
CA ASP A 27 -15.61 -3.44 8.89
C ASP A 27 -14.54 -3.53 10.00
N ARG A 28 -13.30 -3.73 9.60
CA ARG A 28 -12.16 -3.86 10.51
C ARG A 28 -11.11 -2.78 10.25
N PRO A 29 -10.45 -2.31 11.33
CA PRO A 29 -9.33 -1.40 11.19
C PRO A 29 -8.13 -2.09 10.54
N ILE A 30 -7.49 -1.39 9.60
CA ILE A 30 -6.33 -1.86 8.84
C ILE A 30 -5.14 -0.96 9.21
N THR A 31 -4.05 -1.57 9.65
CA THR A 31 -2.85 -0.86 10.12
C THR A 31 -1.75 -0.79 9.07
N SER A 32 -1.70 -1.73 8.14
CA SER A 32 -0.77 -1.73 7.00
C SER A 32 -1.33 -2.60 5.85
N LEU A 33 -0.58 -2.74 4.77
CA LEU A 33 -0.94 -3.52 3.59
C LEU A 33 0.26 -4.37 3.14
N THR A 34 0.00 -5.61 2.72
CA THR A 34 1.03 -6.45 2.09
C THR A 34 0.42 -7.42 1.07
N TYR A 35 1.19 -7.78 0.04
CA TYR A 35 0.87 -8.86 -0.89
C TYR A 35 1.64 -10.15 -0.58
N ASN A 36 2.56 -10.10 0.40
CA ASN A 36 3.32 -11.28 0.82
C ASN A 36 2.68 -11.91 2.06
N SER A 37 2.00 -13.04 1.87
CA SER A 37 1.34 -13.76 2.97
C SER A 37 2.28 -14.22 4.09
N ARG A 38 3.60 -14.28 3.84
CA ARG A 38 4.61 -14.63 4.85
C ARG A 38 5.05 -13.44 5.70
N GLU A 39 4.72 -12.23 5.30
CA GLU A 39 5.06 -10.98 5.99
C GLU A 39 3.84 -10.35 6.68
N ILE A 40 2.72 -11.07 6.78
CA ILE A 40 1.51 -10.59 7.45
C ILE A 40 1.81 -10.29 8.92
N VAL A 41 1.42 -9.09 9.32
CA VAL A 41 1.34 -8.66 10.71
C VAL A 41 -0.14 -8.51 11.09
N PRO A 42 -0.55 -8.83 12.33
CA PRO A 42 -1.93 -8.64 12.76
C PRO A 42 -2.44 -7.22 12.46
N GLY A 43 -3.58 -7.15 11.79
CA GLY A 43 -4.16 -5.87 11.35
C GLY A 43 -3.85 -5.49 9.90
N ASP A 44 -3.07 -6.26 9.15
CA ASP A 44 -2.78 -5.98 7.74
C ASP A 44 -3.99 -6.23 6.82
N LEU A 45 -4.04 -5.45 5.73
CA LEU A 45 -4.80 -5.81 4.52
C LEU A 45 -3.93 -6.69 3.63
N PHE A 46 -4.36 -7.93 3.41
CA PHE A 46 -3.72 -8.81 2.44
C PHE A 46 -4.19 -8.48 1.01
N LEU A 47 -3.26 -8.29 0.08
CA LEU A 47 -3.54 -8.03 -1.33
C LEU A 47 -3.33 -9.32 -2.12
N ALA A 48 -4.40 -9.95 -2.58
CA ALA A 48 -4.35 -11.19 -3.36
C ALA A 48 -4.01 -10.89 -4.83
N LEU A 49 -2.79 -10.41 -5.08
CA LEU A 49 -2.35 -10.09 -6.44
C LEU A 49 -2.12 -11.35 -7.26
N ASN A 50 -2.52 -11.30 -8.53
CA ASN A 50 -2.20 -12.32 -9.51
C ASN A 50 -0.79 -12.08 -10.07
N GLY A 51 0.05 -13.11 -10.03
CA GLY A 51 1.41 -13.11 -10.54
C GLY A 51 1.76 -14.50 -11.12
N GLU A 52 2.95 -15.01 -10.84
CA GLU A 52 3.31 -16.40 -11.16
C GLU A 52 2.41 -17.43 -10.47
N ARG A 53 1.84 -17.04 -9.34
CA ARG A 53 0.84 -17.80 -8.58
C ARG A 53 -0.36 -16.90 -8.30
N ASP A 54 -1.53 -17.52 -8.26
CA ASP A 54 -2.76 -16.85 -7.84
C ASP A 54 -2.67 -16.50 -6.35
N GLY A 55 -2.69 -15.20 -6.03
CA GLY A 55 -2.61 -14.69 -4.67
C GLY A 55 -3.76 -15.15 -3.77
N HIS A 56 -4.93 -15.45 -4.35
CA HIS A 56 -6.11 -15.89 -3.60
C HIS A 56 -5.87 -17.20 -2.84
N GLN A 57 -5.01 -18.08 -3.34
CA GLN A 57 -4.62 -19.33 -2.66
C GLN A 57 -3.99 -19.08 -1.28
N PHE A 58 -3.48 -17.88 -1.04
CA PHE A 58 -2.81 -17.52 0.21
C PHE A 58 -3.72 -16.76 1.19
N ALA A 59 -4.97 -16.44 0.83
CA ALA A 59 -5.88 -15.66 1.68
C ALA A 59 -6.15 -16.37 3.01
N GLY A 60 -6.40 -17.69 3.00
CA GLY A 60 -6.59 -18.46 4.22
C GLY A 60 -5.38 -18.41 5.17
N SER A 61 -4.15 -18.52 4.65
CA SER A 61 -2.94 -18.40 5.44
C SER A 61 -2.71 -16.98 5.96
N ALA A 62 -3.10 -15.96 5.18
CA ALA A 62 -3.03 -14.57 5.60
C ALA A 62 -3.97 -14.30 6.78
N PHE A 63 -5.21 -14.78 6.73
CA PHE A 63 -6.15 -14.69 7.85
C PHE A 63 -5.66 -15.45 9.08
N ALA A 64 -5.14 -16.67 8.91
CA ALA A 64 -4.55 -17.43 10.00
C ALA A 64 -3.36 -16.71 10.67
N SER A 65 -2.66 -15.86 9.92
CA SER A 65 -1.56 -15.02 10.42
C SER A 65 -2.03 -13.66 10.98
N GLY A 66 -3.34 -13.38 10.97
CA GLY A 66 -3.92 -12.19 11.59
C GLY A 66 -4.25 -11.04 10.64
N ALA A 67 -4.34 -11.27 9.31
CA ALA A 67 -4.84 -10.26 8.40
C ALA A 67 -6.23 -9.78 8.83
N ALA A 68 -6.42 -8.44 8.88
CA ALA A 68 -7.70 -7.85 9.24
C ALA A 68 -8.75 -8.02 8.13
N ALA A 69 -8.30 -7.91 6.88
CA ALA A 69 -9.12 -8.09 5.69
C ALA A 69 -8.26 -8.53 4.50
N ALA A 70 -8.89 -8.92 3.39
CA ALA A 70 -8.21 -9.17 2.13
C ALA A 70 -8.84 -8.38 0.98
N LEU A 71 -8.02 -7.89 0.04
CA LEU A 71 -8.47 -7.37 -1.26
C LEU A 71 -8.34 -8.52 -2.27
N VAL A 72 -9.43 -8.88 -2.91
CA VAL A 72 -9.57 -10.11 -3.71
C VAL A 72 -10.44 -9.88 -4.95
N GLU A 73 -10.38 -10.79 -5.94
CA GLU A 73 -11.23 -10.73 -7.15
C GLU A 73 -12.50 -11.58 -7.02
N HIS A 74 -12.57 -12.46 -6.03
CA HIS A 74 -13.75 -13.23 -5.66
C HIS A 74 -13.77 -13.48 -4.15
N ALA A 75 -14.93 -13.67 -3.58
CA ALA A 75 -15.07 -13.88 -2.14
C ALA A 75 -14.26 -15.10 -1.68
N VAL A 76 -13.59 -14.94 -0.54
CA VAL A 76 -12.76 -15.98 0.09
C VAL A 76 -13.25 -16.23 1.52
N GLU A 77 -13.02 -17.44 2.02
CA GLU A 77 -13.35 -17.80 3.39
C GLU A 77 -12.22 -17.40 4.36
N GLY A 78 -12.56 -17.29 5.64
CA GLY A 78 -11.62 -17.09 6.75
C GLY A 78 -11.60 -15.68 7.33
N GLY A 79 -12.15 -14.68 6.67
CA GLY A 79 -12.25 -13.32 7.19
C GLY A 79 -12.91 -12.33 6.24
N PRO A 80 -13.03 -11.05 6.65
CA PRO A 80 -13.59 -10.01 5.80
C PRO A 80 -12.78 -9.82 4.52
N CYS A 81 -13.45 -9.62 3.39
CA CYS A 81 -12.78 -9.33 2.14
C CYS A 81 -13.49 -8.23 1.34
N VAL A 82 -12.71 -7.45 0.61
CA VAL A 82 -13.20 -6.48 -0.36
C VAL A 82 -13.01 -7.09 -1.75
N VAL A 83 -14.11 -7.33 -2.42
CA VAL A 83 -14.13 -7.93 -3.77
C VAL A 83 -14.09 -6.82 -4.81
N VAL A 84 -13.12 -6.89 -5.70
CA VAL A 84 -12.89 -5.96 -6.82
C VAL A 84 -12.73 -6.74 -8.12
N PRO A 85 -12.96 -6.13 -9.29
CA PRO A 85 -12.75 -6.81 -10.57
C PRO A 85 -11.29 -7.17 -10.87
N ASP A 86 -10.32 -6.43 -10.29
CA ASP A 86 -8.87 -6.59 -10.50
C ASP A 86 -8.15 -6.04 -9.27
N THR A 87 -7.39 -6.89 -8.58
CA THR A 87 -6.72 -6.53 -7.33
C THR A 87 -5.57 -5.54 -7.54
N LEU A 88 -4.88 -5.56 -8.70
CA LEU A 88 -3.84 -4.58 -9.00
C LEU A 88 -4.45 -3.20 -9.23
N ARG A 89 -5.55 -3.11 -9.98
CA ARG A 89 -6.30 -1.86 -10.14
C ARG A 89 -6.88 -1.35 -8.82
N GLY A 90 -7.34 -2.25 -7.95
CA GLY A 90 -7.74 -1.92 -6.59
C GLY A 90 -6.60 -1.31 -5.78
N LEU A 91 -5.40 -1.87 -5.85
CA LEU A 91 -4.20 -1.30 -5.21
C LEU A 91 -3.83 0.08 -5.78
N GLU A 92 -3.89 0.25 -7.10
CA GLU A 92 -3.66 1.54 -7.76
C GLU A 92 -4.66 2.60 -7.26
N ALA A 93 -5.94 2.23 -7.16
CA ALA A 93 -7.01 3.10 -6.65
C ALA A 93 -6.78 3.49 -5.17
N LEU A 94 -6.34 2.55 -4.32
CA LEU A 94 -5.95 2.83 -2.95
C LEU A 94 -4.78 3.82 -2.88
N GLY A 95 -3.78 3.68 -3.75
CA GLY A 95 -2.66 4.62 -3.84
C GLY A 95 -3.14 6.03 -4.21
N VAL A 96 -4.03 6.15 -5.19
CA VAL A 96 -4.64 7.44 -5.57
C VAL A 96 -5.45 8.02 -4.41
N ALA A 97 -6.32 7.24 -3.78
CA ALA A 97 -7.12 7.68 -2.64
C ALA A 97 -6.25 8.13 -1.45
N ALA A 98 -5.13 7.42 -1.18
CA ALA A 98 -4.16 7.84 -0.15
C ALA A 98 -3.55 9.21 -0.45
N ARG A 99 -3.25 9.49 -1.72
CA ARG A 99 -2.77 10.79 -2.17
C ARG A 99 -3.84 11.87 -2.01
N GLU A 100 -5.05 11.58 -2.42
CA GLU A 100 -6.17 12.54 -2.44
C GLU A 100 -6.64 12.92 -1.03
N ARG A 101 -6.63 11.98 -0.07
CA ARG A 101 -6.96 12.28 1.34
C ARG A 101 -5.88 13.10 2.07
N ALA A 102 -4.68 13.25 1.48
CA ALA A 102 -3.56 13.98 2.05
C ALA A 102 -2.96 15.00 1.05
N PRO A 103 -3.75 15.97 0.54
CA PRO A 103 -3.30 16.91 -0.49
C PRO A 103 -2.21 17.87 0.01
N HIS A 104 -2.07 18.04 1.32
CA HIS A 104 -1.06 18.88 1.95
C HIS A 104 0.34 18.27 1.90
N VAL A 105 0.48 16.97 1.65
CA VAL A 105 1.78 16.27 1.63
C VAL A 105 2.62 16.76 0.45
N LYS A 106 3.83 17.23 0.75
CA LYS A 106 4.84 17.54 -0.27
C LYS A 106 5.49 16.24 -0.70
N ARG A 107 5.30 15.85 -1.96
CA ARG A 107 5.78 14.59 -2.52
C ARG A 107 6.88 14.83 -3.54
N GLY A 108 7.84 13.93 -3.58
CA GLY A 108 8.89 13.89 -4.58
C GLY A 108 9.25 12.45 -4.93
N ALA A 109 9.90 12.25 -6.07
CA ALA A 109 10.34 10.94 -6.52
C ALA A 109 11.82 10.95 -6.90
N VAL A 110 12.47 9.80 -6.70
CA VAL A 110 13.84 9.52 -7.10
C VAL A 110 13.82 8.46 -8.18
N THR A 111 14.45 8.75 -9.31
CA THR A 111 14.71 7.78 -10.37
C THR A 111 16.15 7.86 -10.83
N GLY A 112 16.61 6.92 -11.64
CA GLY A 112 17.98 6.85 -12.14
C GLY A 112 18.43 5.40 -12.37
N SER A 113 19.58 5.23 -13.02
CA SER A 113 20.10 3.89 -13.35
C SER A 113 20.63 3.15 -12.12
N VAL A 114 21.33 3.85 -11.21
CA VAL A 114 21.92 3.28 -9.98
C VAL A 114 21.72 4.22 -8.78
N GLY A 115 21.81 3.68 -7.58
CA GLY A 115 21.78 4.46 -6.34
C GLY A 115 20.42 4.96 -5.88
N LYS A 116 19.33 4.69 -6.61
CA LYS A 116 17.97 5.15 -6.27
C LYS A 116 17.60 4.86 -4.82
N THR A 117 17.73 3.63 -4.39
CA THR A 117 17.34 3.20 -3.02
C THR A 117 18.15 3.92 -1.97
N SER A 118 19.48 4.02 -2.14
CA SER A 118 20.34 4.72 -1.18
C SER A 118 20.00 6.22 -1.10
N VAL A 119 19.75 6.86 -2.24
CA VAL A 119 19.36 8.28 -2.28
C VAL A 119 17.97 8.47 -1.66
N THR A 120 16.99 7.60 -1.97
CA THR A 120 15.66 7.65 -1.37
C THR A 120 15.72 7.50 0.15
N GLN A 121 16.52 6.56 0.65
CA GLN A 121 16.69 6.35 2.09
C GLN A 121 17.38 7.54 2.77
N ALA A 122 18.40 8.12 2.14
CA ALA A 122 19.08 9.32 2.67
C ALA A 122 18.11 10.52 2.73
N ILE A 123 17.32 10.74 1.67
CA ILE A 123 16.30 11.81 1.66
C ILE A 123 15.27 11.54 2.76
N LYS A 124 14.74 10.29 2.87
CA LYS A 124 13.77 9.93 3.91
C LYS A 124 14.30 10.22 5.31
N ALA A 125 15.56 9.82 5.59
CA ALA A 125 16.20 10.09 6.89
C ALA A 125 16.30 11.59 7.18
N GLY A 126 16.62 12.41 6.19
CA GLY A 126 16.64 13.87 6.33
C GLY A 126 15.22 14.45 6.55
N LEU A 127 14.22 13.93 5.85
CA LEU A 127 12.84 14.37 6.03
C LEU A 127 12.27 14.01 7.41
N ASP A 128 12.67 12.86 7.99
CA ASP A 128 12.27 12.45 9.34
C ASP A 128 12.73 13.42 10.43
N LEU A 129 13.86 14.11 10.21
CA LEU A 129 14.32 15.15 11.13
C LEU A 129 13.45 16.41 11.09
N ALA A 130 12.71 16.62 10.01
CA ALA A 130 11.87 17.79 9.79
C ALA A 130 10.37 17.54 10.11
N GLY A 131 9.99 16.35 10.54
CA GLY A 131 8.62 15.99 10.93
C GLY A 131 8.14 14.66 10.30
N PRO A 132 6.86 14.31 10.47
CA PRO A 132 6.31 13.06 9.95
C PRO A 132 6.58 12.90 8.45
N ALA A 133 7.37 11.91 8.09
CA ALA A 133 7.74 11.65 6.71
C ALA A 133 7.45 10.20 6.30
N HIS A 134 7.14 10.01 5.01
CA HIS A 134 6.86 8.70 4.42
C HIS A 134 7.76 8.44 3.21
N GLY A 135 8.02 7.19 2.90
CA GLY A 135 8.84 6.85 1.74
C GLY A 135 8.86 5.37 1.42
N SER A 136 9.40 5.06 0.24
CA SER A 136 9.54 3.68 -0.22
C SER A 136 10.36 2.85 0.76
N ILE A 137 9.82 1.68 1.11
CA ILE A 137 10.51 0.66 1.92
C ILE A 137 11.06 -0.37 0.94
N LYS A 138 12.30 -0.82 1.16
CA LYS A 138 12.98 -1.72 0.23
C LYS A 138 13.04 -1.08 -1.18
N SER A 139 13.13 -1.89 -2.23
CA SER A 139 13.11 -1.44 -3.63
C SER A 139 11.68 -1.51 -4.22
N TYR A 140 10.67 -1.02 -3.49
CA TYR A 140 9.29 -0.95 -3.98
C TYR A 140 9.12 0.20 -4.96
N ASN A 141 9.59 0.00 -6.21
CA ASN A 141 9.74 1.03 -7.22
C ASN A 141 9.06 0.75 -8.57
N ASN A 142 8.29 -0.35 -8.66
CA ASN A 142 7.57 -0.78 -9.85
C ASN A 142 6.06 -0.49 -9.76
N HIS A 143 5.28 -1.02 -10.72
CA HIS A 143 3.82 -0.87 -10.81
C HIS A 143 3.03 -1.45 -9.63
N ILE A 144 3.63 -2.28 -8.78
CA ILE A 144 3.05 -2.72 -7.50
C ILE A 144 3.59 -1.87 -6.35
N GLY A 145 4.90 -1.66 -6.33
CA GLY A 145 5.60 -1.03 -5.20
C GLY A 145 5.25 0.44 -4.99
N VAL A 146 5.09 1.21 -6.07
CA VAL A 146 4.74 2.64 -5.98
C VAL A 146 3.33 2.84 -5.42
N PRO A 147 2.26 2.24 -5.97
CA PRO A 147 0.93 2.36 -5.38
C PRO A 147 0.82 1.74 -3.98
N LEU A 148 1.54 0.64 -3.69
CA LEU A 148 1.60 0.07 -2.34
C LEU A 148 2.23 1.05 -1.33
N THR A 149 3.32 1.72 -1.71
CA THR A 149 3.95 2.73 -0.86
C THR A 149 2.99 3.88 -0.59
N LEU A 150 2.27 4.37 -1.61
CA LEU A 150 1.24 5.40 -1.43
C LEU A 150 0.09 4.93 -0.52
N ALA A 151 -0.45 3.75 -0.77
CA ALA A 151 -1.56 3.20 0.02
C ALA A 151 -1.19 3.02 1.51
N ARG A 152 0.11 2.86 1.82
CA ARG A 152 0.66 2.81 3.18
C ARG A 152 0.93 4.19 3.79
N MET A 153 0.71 5.28 3.07
CA MET A 153 1.02 6.62 3.56
C MET A 153 -0.01 7.08 4.61
N PRO A 154 0.42 7.35 5.86
CA PRO A 154 -0.44 7.92 6.89
C PRO A 154 -0.93 9.33 6.52
N VAL A 155 -2.13 9.70 6.97
CA VAL A 155 -2.70 11.03 6.69
C VAL A 155 -1.94 12.17 7.37
N GLU A 156 -1.23 11.88 8.45
CA GLU A 156 -0.41 12.83 9.21
C GLU A 156 0.94 13.14 8.52
N THR A 157 1.27 12.43 7.46
CA THR A 157 2.49 12.66 6.68
C THR A 157 2.55 14.09 6.18
N GLN A 158 3.70 14.73 6.35
CA GLN A 158 3.95 16.08 5.84
C GLN A 158 4.78 16.08 4.56
N ARG A 159 5.68 15.12 4.44
CA ARG A 159 6.60 14.96 3.30
C ARG A 159 6.75 13.50 2.93
N ALA A 160 6.84 13.23 1.64
CA ALA A 160 7.06 11.86 1.19
C ALA A 160 8.04 11.80 0.03
N VAL A 161 8.84 10.72 -0.02
CA VAL A 161 9.76 10.44 -1.11
C VAL A 161 9.54 9.02 -1.64
N PHE A 162 9.36 8.91 -2.95
CA PHE A 162 9.08 7.65 -3.62
C PHE A 162 10.24 7.24 -4.52
N GLU A 163 10.55 5.96 -4.54
CA GLU A 163 11.46 5.42 -5.53
C GLU A 163 10.67 5.00 -6.77
N ILE A 164 11.09 5.45 -7.96
CA ILE A 164 10.52 5.03 -9.24
C ILE A 164 11.61 4.32 -10.03
N GLY A 165 11.41 3.02 -10.23
CA GLY A 165 12.28 2.18 -11.05
C GLY A 165 11.86 2.19 -12.51
N MET A 166 12.79 1.80 -13.38
CA MET A 166 12.51 1.44 -14.76
C MET A 166 13.43 0.31 -15.21
N ASN A 167 12.88 -0.60 -15.99
CA ASN A 167 13.62 -1.64 -16.70
C ASN A 167 13.54 -1.43 -18.21
N ALA A 168 12.51 -0.71 -18.68
CA ALA A 168 12.28 -0.42 -20.09
C ALA A 168 11.86 1.05 -20.30
N PRO A 169 12.08 1.61 -21.49
CA PRO A 169 11.59 2.94 -21.85
C PRO A 169 10.09 3.06 -21.67
N GLY A 170 9.64 4.20 -21.11
CA GLY A 170 8.22 4.53 -20.93
C GLY A 170 7.63 4.15 -19.57
N GLU A 171 8.29 3.36 -18.74
CA GLU A 171 7.76 2.92 -17.44
C GLU A 171 7.68 4.04 -16.38
N ILE A 172 8.53 5.07 -16.46
CA ILE A 172 8.54 6.18 -15.50
C ILE A 172 7.25 7.02 -15.61
N ALA A 173 6.80 7.32 -16.83
CA ALA A 173 5.66 8.22 -17.04
C ALA A 173 4.36 7.74 -16.36
N PRO A 174 3.92 6.48 -16.48
CA PRO A 174 2.74 6.01 -15.74
C PRO A 174 2.97 6.02 -14.22
N LEU A 175 4.16 5.64 -13.73
CA LEU A 175 4.45 5.59 -12.29
C LEU A 175 4.54 7.00 -11.67
N SER A 176 5.07 7.98 -12.38
CA SER A 176 5.16 9.36 -11.88
C SER A 176 3.80 10.03 -11.67
N ARG A 177 2.74 9.54 -12.31
CA ARG A 177 1.37 10.04 -12.11
C ARG A 177 0.78 9.70 -10.74
N PHE A 178 1.34 8.71 -10.07
CA PHE A 178 0.92 8.36 -8.71
C PHE A 178 1.47 9.36 -7.67
N VAL A 179 2.65 9.93 -7.88
CA VAL A 179 3.40 10.74 -6.89
C VAL A 179 3.03 12.24 -6.86
#